data_8408c9b47e5993b6a7e50755140d31d2
#
_entry.id   8408c9b47e5993b6a7e50755140d31d2
#
_cell.length_a   1.000
_cell.length_b   1.000
_cell.length_c   1.000
_cell.angle_alpha   90.00
_cell.angle_beta   90.00
_cell.angle_gamma   90.00
#
_symmetry.space_group_name_H-M   'P 1'
#
loop_
_entity.id
_entity.type
_entity.pdbx_description
1 polymer ?
#
loop_
_entity_poly.entity_id
_entity_poly.type
_entity_poly.pdbx_seq_one_letter_code
_entity_poly.pdbx_strand_id
1 'polypeptide(L)'
;TIPDKALREILNAGRRAQSSKNTQPWTFIAIRDRARLEALSKLGHFAGHLAGAAAAVAILTPDPAQRWSIMFDAGQAAAYMQLAAWHMGIASCPATIYQPDAARTLLNFPDEVHLHVALSFGYPRNPDDLSAPPKRGGRRSFDDSVRFETWSNKPSKPSDQS
;
A
#
# COMPACT_ATOMS: atom_id res chain seq x y z
N THR A 1 9.51 11.64 13.00
CA THR A 1 9.17 10.26 13.42
C THR A 1 7.66 10.11 13.57
N ILE A 2 7.12 8.96 13.23
CA ILE A 2 5.70 8.62 13.47
C ILE A 2 5.55 8.13 14.92
N PRO A 3 4.63 8.69 15.74
CA PRO A 3 4.39 8.21 17.09
C PRO A 3 3.94 6.73 17.11
N ASP A 4 4.27 6.01 18.16
CA ASP A 4 3.90 4.58 18.31
C ASP A 4 2.40 4.35 18.22
N LYS A 5 1.62 5.25 18.83
CA LYS A 5 0.16 5.20 18.77
C LYS A 5 -0.34 5.25 17.33
N ALA A 6 0.16 6.21 16.53
CA ALA A 6 -0.23 6.34 15.13
C ALA A 6 0.16 5.13 14.29
N LEU A 7 1.38 4.58 14.47
CA LEU A 7 1.78 3.36 13.76
C LEU A 7 0.91 2.17 14.16
N ARG A 8 0.55 2.03 15.44
CA ARG A 8 -0.39 0.99 15.90
C ARG A 8 -1.78 1.14 15.28
N GLU A 9 -2.28 2.35 15.11
CA GLU A 9 -3.57 2.62 14.45
C GLU A 9 -3.53 2.23 12.97
N ILE A 10 -2.44 2.56 12.25
CA ILE A 10 -2.20 2.15 10.87
C ILE A 10 -2.22 0.62 10.75
N LEU A 11 -1.42 -0.07 11.55
CA LEU A 11 -1.34 -1.55 11.54
C LEU A 11 -2.68 -2.19 11.91
N ASN A 12 -3.41 -1.60 12.85
CA ASN A 12 -4.72 -2.08 13.28
C ASN A 12 -5.79 -1.89 12.20
N ALA A 13 -5.72 -0.83 11.40
CA ALA A 13 -6.57 -0.64 10.24
C ALA A 13 -6.33 -1.75 9.21
N GLY A 14 -5.08 -2.03 8.85
CA GLY A 14 -4.74 -3.13 7.94
C GLY A 14 -5.21 -4.50 8.45
N ARG A 15 -5.02 -4.77 9.75
CA ARG A 15 -5.47 -6.02 10.38
C ARG A 15 -6.99 -6.22 10.33
N ARG A 16 -7.76 -5.15 10.25
CA ARG A 16 -9.24 -5.18 10.21
C ARG A 16 -9.81 -5.21 8.79
N ALA A 17 -8.98 -5.24 7.77
CA ALA A 17 -9.45 -5.36 6.41
C ALA A 17 -10.24 -6.66 6.20
N GLN A 18 -11.15 -6.63 5.25
CA GLN A 18 -11.90 -7.81 4.84
C GLN A 18 -11.02 -8.77 4.07
N SER A 19 -11.35 -10.04 4.10
CA SER A 19 -10.68 -11.05 3.29
C SER A 19 -11.63 -12.16 2.89
N SER A 20 -11.33 -12.81 1.76
CA SER A 20 -12.09 -13.95 1.27
C SER A 20 -12.19 -15.03 2.34
N LYS A 21 -13.42 -15.46 2.67
CA LYS A 21 -13.71 -16.45 3.73
C LYS A 21 -13.10 -16.09 5.09
N ASN A 22 -12.80 -14.82 5.34
CA ASN A 22 -12.13 -14.33 6.55
C ASN A 22 -10.77 -15.03 6.83
N THR A 23 -10.03 -15.37 5.79
CA THR A 23 -8.76 -16.09 5.93
C THR A 23 -7.61 -15.20 6.42
N GLN A 24 -7.73 -13.87 6.31
CA GLN A 24 -6.76 -12.88 6.78
C GLN A 24 -5.31 -13.22 6.36
N PRO A 25 -5.05 -13.36 5.04
CA PRO A 25 -3.82 -13.93 4.51
C PRO A 25 -2.67 -12.93 4.54
N TRP A 26 -2.42 -12.31 5.67
CA TRP A 26 -1.36 -11.33 5.85
C TRP A 26 -0.71 -11.43 7.22
N THR A 27 0.58 -11.11 7.22
CA THR A 27 1.36 -10.78 8.41
C THR A 27 2.13 -9.51 8.12
N PHE A 28 2.24 -8.62 9.08
CA PHE A 28 2.91 -7.33 8.89
C PHE A 28 4.21 -7.28 9.69
N ILE A 29 5.29 -6.83 9.03
CA ILE A 29 6.52 -6.44 9.72
C ILE A 29 6.62 -4.91 9.66
N ALA A 30 6.53 -4.26 10.82
CA ALA A 30 6.75 -2.83 10.94
C ALA A 30 8.26 -2.55 11.13
N ILE A 31 8.80 -1.65 10.30
CA ILE A 31 10.23 -1.37 10.21
C ILE A 31 10.45 0.12 10.49
N ARG A 32 11.31 0.44 11.44
CA ARG A 32 11.78 1.81 11.76
C ARG A 32 13.29 1.94 11.74
N ASP A 33 13.98 0.80 11.78
CA ASP A 33 15.44 0.76 11.71
C ASP A 33 15.94 1.34 10.39
N ARG A 34 16.81 2.36 10.49
CA ARG A 34 17.32 3.10 9.32
C ARG A 34 18.06 2.21 8.36
N ALA A 35 18.89 1.31 8.86
CA ALA A 35 19.71 0.42 8.03
C ALA A 35 18.81 -0.56 7.27
N ARG A 36 17.76 -1.08 7.92
CA ARG A 36 16.77 -1.95 7.27
C ARG A 36 15.94 -1.21 6.22
N LEU A 37 15.50 0.01 6.51
CA LEU A 37 14.77 0.84 5.54
C LEU A 37 15.63 1.14 4.32
N GLU A 38 16.90 1.48 4.52
CA GLU A 38 17.85 1.72 3.44
C GLU A 38 18.14 0.45 2.64
N ALA A 39 18.34 -0.69 3.30
CA ALA A 39 18.55 -1.96 2.61
C ALA A 39 17.31 -2.37 1.81
N LEU A 40 16.11 -2.25 2.39
CA LEU A 40 14.85 -2.59 1.72
C LEU A 40 14.59 -1.70 0.50
N SER A 41 15.01 -0.43 0.53
CA SER A 41 14.86 0.51 -0.59
C SER A 41 15.60 0.10 -1.86
N LYS A 42 16.61 -0.76 -1.73
CA LYS A 42 17.43 -1.27 -2.84
C LYS A 42 16.84 -2.53 -3.50
N LEU A 43 15.78 -3.11 -2.92
CA LEU A 43 15.20 -4.38 -3.36
C LEU A 43 14.04 -4.22 -4.36
N GLY A 44 13.78 -2.99 -4.83
CA GLY A 44 12.77 -2.70 -5.83
C GLY A 44 13.14 -1.50 -6.69
N HIS A 45 12.76 -1.52 -7.98
CA HIS A 45 13.13 -0.46 -8.93
C HIS A 45 12.61 0.94 -8.53
N PHE A 46 11.46 1.00 -7.87
CA PHE A 46 10.82 2.25 -7.42
C PHE A 46 10.72 2.33 -5.89
N ALA A 47 11.49 1.51 -5.17
CA ALA A 47 11.45 1.42 -3.72
C ALA A 47 12.30 2.48 -2.99
N GLY A 48 13.01 3.35 -3.70
CA GLY A 48 13.94 4.34 -3.15
C GLY A 48 13.36 5.24 -2.05
N HIS A 49 12.05 5.50 -2.10
CA HIS A 49 11.35 6.29 -1.07
C HIS A 49 11.36 5.64 0.32
N LEU A 50 11.56 4.31 0.42
CA LEU A 50 11.67 3.60 1.69
C LEU A 50 12.88 4.09 2.51
N ALA A 51 13.99 4.44 1.86
CA ALA A 51 15.17 4.96 2.53
C ALA A 51 14.90 6.24 3.31
N GLY A 52 14.00 7.11 2.86
CA GLY A 52 13.60 8.36 3.52
C GLY A 52 12.41 8.25 4.46
N ALA A 53 11.76 7.11 4.54
CA ALA A 53 10.53 6.93 5.30
C ALA A 53 10.77 7.02 6.82
N ALA A 54 9.78 7.46 7.58
CA ALA A 54 9.79 7.41 9.04
C ALA A 54 9.50 6.00 9.58
N ALA A 55 8.75 5.22 8.80
CA ALA A 55 8.50 3.80 9.02
C ALA A 55 8.13 3.13 7.70
N ALA A 56 8.26 1.81 7.62
CA ALA A 56 7.68 1.00 6.58
C ALA A 56 6.92 -0.19 7.17
N VAL A 57 5.99 -0.73 6.39
CA VAL A 57 5.29 -1.97 6.72
C VAL A 57 5.44 -2.93 5.55
N ALA A 58 6.15 -4.02 5.76
CA ALA A 58 6.21 -5.14 4.83
C ALA A 58 4.94 -5.99 5.01
N ILE A 59 4.27 -6.30 3.90
CA ILE A 59 3.05 -7.12 3.89
C ILE A 59 3.45 -8.50 3.39
N LEU A 60 3.49 -9.45 4.28
CA LEU A 60 3.79 -10.85 4.02
C LEU A 60 2.50 -11.63 3.77
N THR A 61 2.49 -12.50 2.78
CA THR A 61 1.35 -13.37 2.46
C THR A 61 1.80 -14.80 2.25
N PRO A 62 0.90 -15.80 2.36
CA PRO A 62 1.14 -17.11 1.75
C PRO A 62 1.41 -16.96 0.26
N ASP A 63 1.86 -18.01 -0.41
CA ASP A 63 2.10 -18.00 -1.85
C ASP A 63 0.81 -17.57 -2.60
N PRO A 64 0.83 -16.46 -3.34
CA PRO A 64 -0.32 -15.97 -4.12
C PRO A 64 -0.80 -16.96 -5.19
N ALA A 65 0.06 -17.87 -5.65
CA ALA A 65 -0.31 -18.91 -6.61
C ALA A 65 -1.34 -19.89 -6.05
N GLN A 66 -1.42 -20.05 -4.72
CA GLN A 66 -2.40 -20.92 -4.08
C GLN A 66 -3.85 -20.44 -4.27
N ARG A 67 -4.05 -19.11 -4.33
CA ARG A 67 -5.37 -18.50 -4.44
C ARG A 67 -5.27 -17.05 -4.90
N TRP A 68 -5.94 -16.71 -5.99
CA TRP A 68 -5.92 -15.36 -6.56
C TRP A 68 -6.34 -14.24 -5.56
N SER A 69 -7.25 -14.56 -4.63
CA SER A 69 -7.75 -13.58 -3.66
C SER A 69 -6.72 -13.14 -2.63
N ILE A 70 -5.60 -13.87 -2.44
CA ILE A 70 -4.55 -13.50 -1.48
C ILE A 70 -4.02 -12.09 -1.76
N MET A 71 -3.68 -11.79 -3.01
CA MET A 71 -3.17 -10.45 -3.36
C MET A 71 -4.26 -9.39 -3.32
N PHE A 72 -5.50 -9.74 -3.66
CA PHE A 72 -6.63 -8.83 -3.53
C PHE A 72 -6.88 -8.47 -2.06
N ASP A 73 -6.89 -9.46 -1.19
CA ASP A 73 -7.08 -9.30 0.26
C ASP A 73 -5.93 -8.47 0.87
N ALA A 74 -4.68 -8.76 0.51
CA ALA A 74 -3.51 -7.99 0.94
C ALA A 74 -3.57 -6.53 0.44
N GLY A 75 -4.08 -6.31 -0.77
CA GLY A 75 -4.32 -4.98 -1.32
C GLY A 75 -5.36 -4.19 -0.53
N GLN A 76 -6.41 -4.83 -0.03
CA GLN A 76 -7.38 -4.19 0.88
C GLN A 76 -6.71 -3.79 2.19
N ALA A 77 -5.91 -4.68 2.80
CA ALA A 77 -5.17 -4.35 4.02
C ALA A 77 -4.21 -3.15 3.80
N ALA A 78 -3.52 -3.13 2.66
CA ALA A 78 -2.67 -2.00 2.26
C ALA A 78 -3.47 -0.69 2.15
N ALA A 79 -4.61 -0.72 1.46
CA ALA A 79 -5.48 0.45 1.28
C ALA A 79 -6.01 0.97 2.63
N TYR A 80 -6.42 0.10 3.55
CA TYR A 80 -6.88 0.49 4.87
C TYR A 80 -5.77 1.16 5.68
N MET A 81 -4.53 0.63 5.63
CA MET A 81 -3.39 1.27 6.28
C MET A 81 -3.09 2.65 5.70
N GLN A 82 -3.16 2.80 4.38
CA GLN A 82 -2.91 4.08 3.70
C GLN A 82 -3.99 5.12 4.03
N LEU A 83 -5.27 4.73 4.06
CA LEU A 83 -6.37 5.62 4.42
C LEU A 83 -6.28 6.05 5.90
N ALA A 84 -5.95 5.13 6.81
CA ALA A 84 -5.75 5.45 8.22
C ALA A 84 -4.57 6.41 8.42
N ALA A 85 -3.46 6.19 7.70
CA ALA A 85 -2.31 7.09 7.72
C ALA A 85 -2.68 8.49 7.22
N TRP A 86 -3.36 8.55 6.07
CA TRP A 86 -3.81 9.80 5.48
C TRP A 86 -4.72 10.61 6.40
N HIS A 87 -5.65 9.95 7.09
CA HIS A 87 -6.52 10.58 8.11
C HIS A 87 -5.72 11.24 9.24
N MET A 88 -4.54 10.72 9.55
CA MET A 88 -3.64 11.25 10.59
C MET A 88 -2.58 12.23 10.04
N GLY A 89 -2.71 12.69 8.81
CA GLY A 89 -1.74 13.59 8.19
C GLY A 89 -0.43 12.89 7.76
N ILE A 90 -0.43 11.55 7.66
CA ILE A 90 0.74 10.75 7.31
C ILE A 90 0.61 10.29 5.85
N ALA A 91 1.59 10.68 5.04
CA ALA A 91 1.70 10.22 3.66
C ALA A 91 2.19 8.78 3.60
N SER A 92 1.80 8.06 2.53
CA SER A 92 2.23 6.68 2.30
C SER A 92 2.48 6.43 0.82
N CYS A 93 3.37 5.47 0.52
CA CYS A 93 3.62 5.04 -0.84
C CYS A 93 3.94 3.53 -0.87
N PRO A 94 3.31 2.75 -1.77
CA PRO A 94 3.65 1.35 -1.95
C PRO A 94 4.94 1.20 -2.76
N ALA A 95 5.73 0.19 -2.41
CA ALA A 95 6.92 -0.24 -3.13
C ALA A 95 6.80 -1.73 -3.45
N THR A 96 6.96 -2.09 -4.72
CA THR A 96 7.11 -3.50 -5.11
C THR A 96 8.52 -3.97 -4.82
N ILE A 97 8.63 -5.14 -4.21
CA ILE A 97 9.91 -5.79 -3.89
C ILE A 97 10.17 -6.87 -4.94
N TYR A 98 11.29 -6.75 -5.65
CA TYR A 98 11.66 -7.64 -6.77
C TYR A 98 12.74 -8.66 -6.40
N GLN A 99 13.32 -8.56 -5.20
CA GLN A 99 14.36 -9.45 -4.71
C GLN A 99 13.87 -10.17 -3.43
N PRO A 100 13.00 -11.19 -3.57
CA PRO A 100 12.33 -11.82 -2.44
C PRO A 100 13.30 -12.51 -1.46
N ASP A 101 14.36 -13.15 -1.96
CA ASP A 101 15.32 -13.87 -1.11
C ASP A 101 16.19 -12.91 -0.29
N ALA A 102 16.60 -11.78 -0.89
CA ALA A 102 17.31 -10.73 -0.17
C ALA A 102 16.40 -10.09 0.90
N ALA A 103 15.12 -9.88 0.59
CA ALA A 103 14.16 -9.37 1.54
C ALA A 103 13.90 -10.36 2.69
N ARG A 104 13.83 -11.66 2.39
CA ARG A 104 13.69 -12.72 3.40
C ARG A 104 14.89 -12.71 4.36
N THR A 105 16.09 -12.68 3.83
CA THR A 105 17.31 -12.59 4.64
C THR A 105 17.32 -11.34 5.51
N LEU A 106 16.97 -10.17 4.93
CA LEU A 106 16.96 -8.88 5.61
C LEU A 106 15.97 -8.83 6.78
N LEU A 107 14.76 -9.36 6.58
CA LEU A 107 13.65 -9.28 7.53
C LEU A 107 13.43 -10.56 8.32
N ASN A 108 14.19 -11.62 8.03
CA ASN A 108 14.19 -12.91 8.72
C ASN A 108 12.79 -13.55 8.82
N PHE A 109 12.06 -13.59 7.72
CA PHE A 109 10.77 -14.29 7.67
C PHE A 109 10.90 -15.67 7.05
N PRO A 110 10.01 -16.63 7.40
CA PRO A 110 10.12 -18.03 6.97
C PRO A 110 9.78 -18.21 5.49
N ASP A 111 10.14 -19.37 4.94
CA ASP A 111 10.02 -19.69 3.51
C ASP A 111 8.57 -19.79 3.03
N GLU A 112 7.63 -20.09 3.94
CA GLU A 112 6.21 -20.27 3.64
C GLU A 112 5.48 -18.96 3.35
N VAL A 113 6.12 -17.82 3.58
CA VAL A 113 5.53 -16.51 3.30
C VAL A 113 6.36 -15.72 2.30
N HIS A 114 5.69 -14.81 1.60
CA HIS A 114 6.25 -14.04 0.50
C HIS A 114 6.05 -12.54 0.72
N LEU A 115 7.07 -11.76 0.40
CA LEU A 115 7.01 -10.31 0.41
C LEU A 115 6.98 -9.78 -1.02
N HIS A 116 5.86 -9.18 -1.42
CA HIS A 116 5.70 -8.54 -2.73
C HIS A 116 5.62 -7.01 -2.62
N VAL A 117 5.08 -6.51 -1.53
CA VAL A 117 4.83 -5.07 -1.34
C VAL A 117 5.21 -4.64 0.07
N ALA A 118 5.89 -3.49 0.14
CA ALA A 118 6.09 -2.74 1.38
C ALA A 118 5.46 -1.35 1.23
N LEU A 119 4.88 -0.83 2.30
CA LEU A 119 4.36 0.54 2.37
C LEU A 119 5.33 1.41 3.14
N SER A 120 5.76 2.54 2.58
CA SER A 120 6.43 3.58 3.34
C SER A 120 5.43 4.52 3.98
N PHE A 121 5.78 5.09 5.14
CA PHE A 121 4.99 6.07 5.85
C PHE A 121 5.88 7.21 6.34
N GLY A 122 5.37 8.45 6.26
CA GLY A 122 6.08 9.64 6.73
C GLY A 122 5.20 10.89 6.69
N TYR A 123 5.55 11.90 7.47
CA TYR A 123 4.89 13.20 7.33
C TYR A 123 5.41 13.89 6.06
N PRO A 124 4.54 14.47 5.24
CA PRO A 124 4.96 15.26 4.09
C PRO A 124 5.70 16.52 4.57
N ARG A 125 6.60 17.06 3.74
CA ARG A 125 7.28 18.33 4.05
C ARG A 125 6.31 19.50 4.07
N ASN A 126 5.37 19.49 3.14
CA ASN A 126 4.24 20.42 3.10
C ASN A 126 2.95 19.62 3.34
N PRO A 127 2.16 19.93 4.38
CA PRO A 127 0.88 19.26 4.64
C PRO A 127 -0.08 19.29 3.46
N ASP A 128 -0.05 20.34 2.63
CA ASP A 128 -0.91 20.47 1.45
C ASP A 128 -0.64 19.40 0.39
N ASP A 129 0.56 18.80 0.39
CA ASP A 129 0.91 17.72 -0.54
C ASP A 129 0.05 16.46 -0.36
N LEU A 130 -0.62 16.29 0.79
CA LEU A 130 -1.54 15.16 1.02
C LEU A 130 -2.80 15.23 0.16
N SER A 131 -3.28 16.42 -0.14
CA SER A 131 -4.50 16.66 -0.91
C SER A 131 -4.22 17.24 -2.30
N ALA A 132 -2.99 17.60 -2.59
CA ALA A 132 -2.61 18.16 -3.87
C ALA A 132 -2.82 17.16 -5.02
N PRO A 133 -3.28 17.61 -6.19
CA PRO A 133 -3.37 16.76 -7.36
C PRO A 133 -1.96 16.27 -7.77
N PRO A 134 -1.85 15.08 -8.36
CA PRO A 134 -0.57 14.56 -8.80
C PRO A 134 0.08 15.48 -9.84
N LYS A 135 1.37 15.79 -9.65
CA LYS A 135 2.14 16.70 -10.55
C LYS A 135 2.34 16.11 -11.94
N ARG A 136 2.28 14.80 -12.10
CA ARG A 136 2.40 14.09 -13.38
C ARG A 136 1.38 12.94 -13.42
N GLY A 137 0.93 12.59 -14.61
CA GLY A 137 -0.14 11.60 -14.79
C GLY A 137 -1.49 12.19 -14.38
N GLY A 138 -2.21 11.47 -13.61
CA GLY A 138 -3.55 11.81 -13.17
C GLY A 138 -4.40 10.57 -13.04
N ARG A 139 -5.70 10.77 -12.99
CA ARG A 139 -6.66 9.66 -13.04
C ARG A 139 -7.40 9.73 -14.37
N ARG A 140 -7.70 8.57 -14.93
CA ARG A 140 -8.64 8.50 -16.05
C ARG A 140 -9.94 9.17 -15.63
N SER A 141 -10.70 9.67 -16.59
CA SER A 141 -12.01 10.26 -16.32
C SER A 141 -12.92 9.22 -15.66
N PHE A 142 -13.94 9.70 -14.97
CA PHE A 142 -14.99 8.85 -14.41
C PHE A 142 -15.60 7.97 -15.51
N ASP A 143 -15.96 8.58 -16.63
CA ASP A 143 -16.60 7.93 -17.76
C ASP A 143 -15.74 6.86 -18.47
N ASP A 144 -14.40 6.99 -18.36
CA ASP A 144 -13.48 5.97 -18.86
C ASP A 144 -13.30 4.80 -17.89
N SER A 145 -13.62 5.01 -16.62
CA SER A 145 -13.34 4.06 -15.56
C SER A 145 -14.58 3.32 -15.05
N VAL A 146 -15.77 3.92 -15.22
CA VAL A 146 -17.03 3.42 -14.67
C VAL A 146 -17.99 3.02 -15.78
N ARG A 147 -18.73 1.96 -15.54
CA ARG A 147 -19.87 1.51 -16.36
C ARG A 147 -21.04 1.24 -15.42
N PHE A 148 -22.24 1.52 -15.87
CA PHE A 148 -23.44 1.24 -15.11
C PHE A 148 -24.10 -0.01 -15.67
N GLU A 149 -24.47 -0.94 -14.80
CA GLU A 149 -25.16 -2.19 -15.09
C GLU A 149 -24.38 -3.14 -16.02
N THR A 150 -23.97 -2.68 -17.21
CA THR A 150 -23.28 -3.50 -18.22
C THR A 150 -22.06 -2.79 -18.78
N TRP A 151 -21.16 -3.52 -19.42
CA TRP A 151 -19.95 -2.97 -20.04
C TRP A 151 -20.24 -1.91 -21.11
N SER A 152 -21.31 -2.06 -21.86
CA SER A 152 -21.70 -1.18 -22.97
C SER A 152 -22.27 0.17 -22.50
N ASN A 153 -22.75 0.28 -21.27
CA ASN A 153 -23.38 1.49 -20.75
C ASN A 153 -22.32 2.47 -20.25
N LYS A 154 -21.79 3.30 -21.15
CA LYS A 154 -21.02 4.48 -20.75
C LYS A 154 -21.97 5.49 -20.09
N PRO A 155 -21.52 6.22 -19.06
CA PRO A 155 -22.27 7.35 -18.56
C PRO A 155 -22.58 8.30 -19.73
N SER A 156 -23.83 8.72 -19.85
CA SER A 156 -24.19 9.79 -20.80
C SER A 156 -23.40 11.05 -20.41
N LYS A 157 -22.75 11.69 -21.39
CA LYS A 157 -22.18 13.03 -21.16
C LYS A 157 -23.29 13.92 -20.59
N PRO A 158 -23.01 14.72 -19.53
CA PRO A 158 -23.96 15.74 -19.15
C PRO A 158 -24.30 16.53 -20.40
N SER A 159 -25.57 16.61 -20.75
CA SER A 159 -26.03 17.50 -21.80
C SER A 159 -25.59 18.90 -21.38
N ASP A 160 -24.75 19.58 -22.18
CA ASP A 160 -24.52 21.00 -22.07
C ASP A 160 -25.89 21.67 -22.08
N GLN A 161 -26.39 21.96 -20.89
CA GLN A 161 -27.51 22.88 -20.75
C GLN A 161 -26.89 24.27 -20.85
N SER A 162 -26.96 24.81 -22.07
CA SER A 162 -26.76 26.22 -22.43
C SER A 162 -27.65 27.14 -21.60
#